data_439c8a12c28a569261e2ba6b06c72546
#
_entry.id   439c8a12c28a569261e2ba6b06c72546
#
_cell.length_a   1.000
_cell.length_b   1.000
_cell.length_c   1.000
_cell.angle_alpha   90.00
_cell.angle_beta   90.00
_cell.angle_gamma   90.00
#
_symmetry.space_group_name_H-M   'P 1'
#
loop_
_entity.id
_entity.type
_entity.pdbx_description
1 polymer ?
#
loop_
_entity_poly.entity_id
_entity_poly.type
_entity_poly.pdbx_seq_one_letter_code
_entity_poly.pdbx_strand_id
1 'polypeptide(L)'
;MKITYYGHSCFLVEENNSRILFDPYEDESVPGLTLPKGISVDAVYCSHEHADHNAAHLVHTENKEPFPKEFIVVPHDHHDGKKRGMNRMTSVNIHGIRLAHLGDIGRLPTKEEYEKLNVDILLIPCGGYYTINALEAKEIIDTIDAGLTILMHYRNGKQGYDVLEEIHDIMQNEIPSIKQIDSSTIEVDQQMLNSHSIITLLPKQ
;
A
#
# COMPACT_ATOMS: atom_id res chain seq x y z
N MET A 1 -8.96 -13.96 -3.22
CA MET A 1 -7.66 -13.23 -3.41
C MET A 1 -6.87 -13.35 -2.13
N LYS A 2 -5.55 -13.56 -2.23
CA LYS A 2 -4.68 -13.60 -1.05
C LYS A 2 -3.74 -12.39 -1.06
N ILE A 3 -3.64 -11.70 0.07
CA ILE A 3 -2.79 -10.52 0.23
C ILE A 3 -1.83 -10.77 1.39
N THR A 4 -0.53 -10.62 1.13
CA THR A 4 0.53 -10.74 2.13
C THR A 4 1.24 -9.40 2.28
N TYR A 5 1.36 -8.90 3.50
CA TYR A 5 2.05 -7.67 3.85
C TYR A 5 3.48 -7.98 4.30
N TYR A 6 4.47 -7.42 3.63
CA TYR A 6 5.88 -7.57 4.00
C TYR A 6 6.39 -6.41 4.86
N GLY A 7 5.53 -5.42 5.15
CA GLY A 7 5.87 -4.21 5.90
C GLY A 7 6.06 -2.99 5.01
N HIS A 8 6.10 -1.82 5.61
CA HIS A 8 6.19 -0.52 4.96
C HIS A 8 5.08 -0.31 3.93
N SER A 9 5.39 -0.35 2.64
CA SER A 9 4.41 -0.32 1.54
C SER A 9 4.44 -1.59 0.68
N CYS A 10 5.13 -2.65 1.15
CA CYS A 10 5.35 -3.85 0.35
C CYS A 10 4.24 -4.88 0.52
N PHE A 11 3.52 -5.17 -0.58
CA PHE A 11 2.44 -6.16 -0.63
C PHE A 11 2.62 -7.16 -1.77
N LEU A 12 2.46 -8.45 -1.46
CA LEU A 12 2.25 -9.50 -2.45
C LEU A 12 0.76 -9.79 -2.58
N VAL A 13 0.24 -9.67 -3.79
CA VAL A 13 -1.15 -9.99 -4.14
C VAL A 13 -1.16 -11.20 -5.04
N GLU A 14 -1.93 -12.23 -4.66
CA GLU A 14 -2.02 -13.51 -5.36
C GLU A 14 -3.50 -13.80 -5.69
N GLU A 15 -3.80 -14.06 -6.96
CA GLU A 15 -5.15 -14.43 -7.42
C GLU A 15 -5.07 -15.31 -8.67
N ASN A 16 -5.76 -16.46 -8.67
CA ASN A 16 -5.83 -17.37 -9.82
C ASN A 16 -4.48 -17.67 -10.49
N ASN A 17 -3.47 -18.04 -9.71
CA ASN A 17 -2.06 -18.27 -10.12
C ASN A 17 -1.31 -17.02 -10.62
N SER A 18 -1.89 -15.84 -10.47
CA SER A 18 -1.21 -14.58 -10.76
C SER A 18 -0.64 -13.98 -9.49
N ARG A 19 0.57 -13.42 -9.58
CA ARG A 19 1.31 -12.87 -8.44
C ARG A 19 1.85 -11.49 -8.79
N ILE A 20 1.49 -10.50 -8.02
CA ILE A 20 1.94 -9.11 -8.18
C ILE A 20 2.57 -8.64 -6.88
N LEU A 21 3.75 -8.04 -6.96
CA LEU A 21 4.41 -7.39 -5.83
C LEU A 21 4.39 -5.88 -6.00
N PHE A 22 4.02 -5.18 -4.94
CA PHE A 22 4.08 -3.74 -4.85
C PHE A 22 5.22 -3.31 -3.92
N ASP A 23 5.94 -2.27 -4.29
CA ASP A 23 6.95 -1.55 -3.50
C ASP A 23 7.89 -2.46 -2.69
N PRO A 24 8.66 -3.36 -3.33
CA PRO A 24 9.73 -4.06 -2.65
C PRO A 24 10.82 -3.08 -2.19
N TYR A 25 11.39 -3.32 -1.01
CA TYR A 25 12.39 -2.45 -0.40
C TYR A 25 13.75 -3.15 -0.27
N GLU A 26 14.83 -2.34 -0.29
CA GLU A 26 16.20 -2.79 -0.07
C GLU A 26 16.39 -3.27 1.38
N ASP A 27 17.28 -4.23 1.58
CA ASP A 27 17.72 -4.61 2.92
C ASP A 27 18.25 -3.35 3.66
N GLU A 28 17.87 -3.20 4.93
CA GLU A 28 18.24 -2.07 5.79
C GLU A 28 17.67 -0.69 5.41
N SER A 29 16.91 -0.57 4.30
CA SER A 29 16.28 0.69 3.92
C SER A 29 15.11 1.06 4.83
N VAL A 30 14.41 0.07 5.38
CA VAL A 30 13.31 0.27 6.34
C VAL A 30 13.69 -0.33 7.70
N PRO A 31 13.79 0.46 8.78
CA PRO A 31 14.16 -0.04 10.09
C PRO A 31 13.31 -1.23 10.55
N GLY A 32 13.97 -2.29 11.03
CA GLY A 32 13.31 -3.47 11.59
C GLY A 32 12.60 -4.39 10.60
N LEU A 33 12.76 -4.15 9.29
CA LEU A 33 12.19 -4.98 8.22
C LEU A 33 13.29 -5.58 7.34
N THR A 34 13.03 -6.76 6.82
CA THR A 34 13.88 -7.44 5.83
C THR A 34 12.97 -8.12 4.80
N LEU A 35 13.21 -7.83 3.52
CA LEU A 35 12.45 -8.47 2.45
C LEU A 35 12.86 -9.94 2.31
N PRO A 36 11.91 -10.91 2.32
CA PRO A 36 12.24 -12.31 2.11
C PRO A 36 12.94 -12.56 0.76
N LYS A 37 13.94 -13.42 0.77
CA LYS A 37 14.66 -13.80 -0.47
C LYS A 37 13.87 -14.82 -1.28
N GLY A 38 14.12 -14.82 -2.61
CA GLY A 38 13.54 -15.82 -3.50
C GLY A 38 12.07 -15.58 -3.85
N ILE A 39 11.59 -14.35 -3.69
CA ILE A 39 10.26 -13.96 -4.18
C ILE A 39 10.27 -14.04 -5.70
N SER A 40 9.29 -14.76 -6.26
CA SER A 40 9.05 -14.85 -7.71
C SER A 40 7.62 -14.44 -8.00
N VAL A 41 7.42 -13.52 -8.95
CA VAL A 41 6.12 -12.93 -9.29
C VAL A 41 5.98 -12.72 -10.80
N ASP A 42 4.75 -12.47 -11.26
CA ASP A 42 4.48 -12.17 -12.66
C ASP A 42 4.76 -10.68 -12.98
N ALA A 43 4.57 -9.79 -12.00
CA ALA A 43 4.83 -8.36 -12.14
C ALA A 43 5.28 -7.71 -10.82
N VAL A 44 6.09 -6.66 -10.93
CA VAL A 44 6.46 -5.76 -9.83
C VAL A 44 6.04 -4.34 -10.20
N TYR A 45 5.36 -3.66 -9.29
CA TYR A 45 5.00 -2.25 -9.45
C TYR A 45 5.64 -1.43 -8.33
N CYS A 46 6.52 -0.51 -8.71
CA CYS A 46 7.17 0.42 -7.79
C CYS A 46 6.53 1.80 -7.93
N SER A 47 6.17 2.41 -6.82
CA SER A 47 5.52 3.71 -6.79
C SER A 47 6.48 4.85 -7.14
N HIS A 48 7.74 4.76 -6.70
CA HIS A 48 8.79 5.76 -6.96
C HIS A 48 10.19 5.17 -6.72
N GLU A 49 11.25 5.98 -6.93
CA GLU A 49 12.64 5.52 -7.03
C GLU A 49 13.41 5.46 -5.69
N HIS A 50 12.76 5.64 -4.53
CA HIS A 50 13.44 5.50 -3.24
C HIS A 50 13.73 4.03 -2.90
N ALA A 51 14.84 3.78 -2.17
CA ALA A 51 15.30 2.43 -1.85
C ALA A 51 14.31 1.60 -1.02
N ASP A 52 13.46 2.27 -0.28
CA ASP A 52 12.38 1.67 0.51
C ASP A 52 11.12 1.30 -0.31
N HIS A 53 11.14 1.53 -1.67
CA HIS A 53 10.04 1.23 -2.58
C HIS A 53 10.46 0.63 -3.92
N ASN A 54 11.75 0.59 -4.27
CA ASN A 54 12.21 0.26 -5.62
C ASN A 54 13.26 -0.85 -5.69
N ALA A 55 13.15 -1.87 -4.86
CA ALA A 55 14.05 -3.02 -4.89
C ALA A 55 13.57 -4.14 -5.84
N ALA A 56 12.99 -3.80 -6.99
CA ALA A 56 12.50 -4.78 -7.97
C ALA A 56 13.59 -5.76 -8.45
N HIS A 57 14.85 -5.36 -8.42
CA HIS A 57 16.00 -6.19 -8.80
C HIS A 57 16.28 -7.35 -7.82
N LEU A 58 15.74 -7.29 -6.59
CA LEU A 58 15.84 -8.41 -5.61
C LEU A 58 14.78 -9.50 -5.84
N VAL A 59 13.85 -9.27 -6.78
CA VAL A 59 12.70 -10.14 -7.03
C VAL A 59 12.83 -10.76 -8.41
N HIS A 60 12.59 -12.07 -8.51
CA HIS A 60 12.50 -12.71 -9.81
C HIS A 60 11.15 -12.40 -10.45
N THR A 61 11.20 -11.75 -11.61
CA THR A 61 9.98 -11.38 -12.36
C THR A 61 9.92 -12.15 -13.66
N GLU A 62 8.82 -12.84 -13.90
CA GLU A 62 8.58 -13.57 -15.17
C GLU A 62 8.12 -12.63 -16.30
N ASN A 63 7.91 -11.33 -16.02
CA ASN A 63 7.48 -10.30 -16.98
C ASN A 63 6.26 -10.72 -17.81
N LYS A 64 5.36 -11.46 -17.23
CA LYS A 64 4.06 -11.69 -17.83
C LYS A 64 3.29 -10.38 -17.74
N GLU A 65 3.04 -9.76 -18.86
CA GLU A 65 2.17 -8.57 -18.96
C GLU A 65 0.71 -9.05 -18.85
N PRO A 66 0.05 -8.93 -17.70
CA PRO A 66 -1.20 -9.66 -17.60
C PRO A 66 -2.42 -8.82 -17.22
N PHE A 67 -2.22 -7.64 -16.61
CA PHE A 67 -3.36 -6.99 -15.94
C PHE A 67 -3.63 -5.61 -16.52
N PRO A 68 -4.91 -5.29 -16.82
CA PRO A 68 -5.32 -3.91 -17.06
C PRO A 68 -4.91 -3.06 -15.85
N LYS A 69 -4.13 -2.01 -16.09
CA LYS A 69 -3.60 -1.14 -15.07
C LYS A 69 -3.69 0.32 -15.48
N GLU A 70 -3.82 1.19 -14.51
CA GLU A 70 -3.74 2.64 -14.66
C GLU A 70 -2.73 3.20 -13.67
N PHE A 71 -1.93 4.14 -14.14
CA PHE A 71 -1.00 4.89 -13.30
C PHE A 71 -1.45 6.34 -13.19
N ILE A 72 -1.48 6.84 -11.95
CA ILE A 72 -1.78 8.24 -11.66
C ILE A 72 -0.56 8.83 -10.97
N VAL A 73 0.09 9.81 -11.60
CA VAL A 73 1.30 10.43 -11.06
C VAL A 73 0.89 11.63 -10.20
N VAL A 74 1.33 11.63 -8.95
CA VAL A 74 1.00 12.65 -7.94
C VAL A 74 2.26 13.08 -7.20
N PRO A 75 2.26 14.25 -6.53
CA PRO A 75 3.37 14.62 -5.65
C PRO A 75 3.59 13.62 -4.51
N HIS A 76 4.86 13.33 -4.18
CA HIS A 76 5.25 12.53 -3.02
C HIS A 76 5.26 13.36 -1.72
N ASP A 77 5.16 14.67 -1.79
CA ASP A 77 5.20 15.53 -0.61
C ASP A 77 4.22 16.69 -0.73
N HIS A 78 3.90 17.34 0.40
CA HIS A 78 3.02 18.52 0.48
C HIS A 78 3.60 19.79 -0.20
N HIS A 79 4.75 19.67 -0.88
CA HIS A 79 5.40 20.77 -1.61
C HIS A 79 5.39 20.54 -3.13
N ASP A 80 4.36 19.87 -3.65
CA ASP A 80 4.21 19.55 -5.07
C ASP A 80 5.37 18.71 -5.64
N GLY A 81 5.91 17.79 -4.85
CA GLY A 81 7.02 16.91 -5.23
C GLY A 81 8.38 17.58 -5.29
N LYS A 82 8.51 18.84 -4.85
CA LYS A 82 9.77 19.60 -4.92
C LYS A 82 10.87 19.06 -4.01
N LYS A 83 10.52 18.36 -2.94
CA LYS A 83 11.48 17.80 -1.99
C LYS A 83 11.78 16.33 -2.24
N ARG A 84 10.77 15.53 -2.62
CA ARG A 84 10.86 14.08 -2.71
C ARG A 84 10.52 13.51 -4.08
N GLY A 85 10.14 14.37 -5.03
CA GLY A 85 9.77 13.94 -6.38
C GLY A 85 8.31 13.54 -6.49
N MET A 86 8.05 12.68 -7.48
CA MET A 86 6.72 12.24 -7.81
C MET A 86 6.51 10.78 -7.38
N ASN A 87 5.30 10.49 -6.97
CA ASN A 87 4.80 9.18 -6.63
C ASN A 87 3.81 8.71 -7.68
N ARG A 88 3.72 7.41 -7.89
CA ARG A 88 2.79 6.76 -8.81
C ARG A 88 1.79 5.93 -8.01
N MET A 89 0.54 6.37 -8.00
CA MET A 89 -0.55 5.51 -7.58
C MET A 89 -0.82 4.48 -8.69
N THR A 90 -0.93 3.21 -8.33
CA THR A 90 -1.16 2.12 -9.29
C THR A 90 -2.51 1.49 -9.02
N SER A 91 -3.44 1.59 -9.98
CA SER A 91 -4.68 0.82 -9.97
C SER A 91 -4.57 -0.35 -10.94
N VAL A 92 -4.93 -1.54 -10.49
CA VAL A 92 -4.84 -2.78 -11.28
C VAL A 92 -6.11 -3.61 -11.15
N ASN A 93 -6.56 -4.19 -12.27
CA ASN A 93 -7.67 -5.16 -12.26
C ASN A 93 -7.10 -6.57 -12.31
N ILE A 94 -7.29 -7.33 -11.24
CA ILE A 94 -6.79 -8.69 -11.07
C ILE A 94 -8.00 -9.64 -11.10
N HIS A 95 -8.25 -10.24 -12.27
CA HIS A 95 -9.37 -11.18 -12.47
C HIS A 95 -10.75 -10.65 -12.02
N GLY A 96 -11.00 -9.36 -12.25
CA GLY A 96 -12.26 -8.70 -11.94
C GLY A 96 -12.29 -7.95 -10.60
N ILE A 97 -11.28 -8.12 -9.75
CA ILE A 97 -11.12 -7.35 -8.51
C ILE A 97 -10.18 -6.18 -8.78
N ARG A 98 -10.62 -4.96 -8.51
CA ARG A 98 -9.84 -3.74 -8.69
C ARG A 98 -9.14 -3.38 -7.38
N LEU A 99 -7.82 -3.25 -7.44
CA LEU A 99 -6.98 -2.88 -6.31
C LEU A 99 -6.20 -1.61 -6.65
N ALA A 100 -6.15 -0.65 -5.73
CA ALA A 100 -5.24 0.49 -5.83
C ALA A 100 -4.21 0.46 -4.72
N HIS A 101 -2.94 0.69 -5.09
CA HIS A 101 -1.83 0.97 -4.21
C HIS A 101 -1.44 2.44 -4.37
N LEU A 102 -1.58 3.24 -3.31
CA LEU A 102 -1.38 4.68 -3.42
C LEU A 102 0.08 5.12 -3.32
N GLY A 103 1.01 4.18 -2.99
CA GLY A 103 2.42 4.52 -2.75
C GLY A 103 2.55 5.61 -1.68
N ASP A 104 3.53 6.48 -1.85
CA ASP A 104 3.78 7.60 -0.94
C ASP A 104 3.09 8.88 -1.45
N ILE A 105 1.76 8.84 -1.51
CA ILE A 105 0.98 10.03 -1.85
C ILE A 105 1.19 11.14 -0.80
N GLY A 106 1.50 12.36 -1.25
CA GLY A 106 1.82 13.51 -0.38
C GLY A 106 0.70 14.55 -0.25
N ARG A 107 -0.47 14.33 -0.84
CA ARG A 107 -1.65 15.22 -0.76
C ARG A 107 -2.95 14.47 -1.03
N LEU A 108 -4.06 15.10 -0.75
CA LEU A 108 -5.37 14.57 -1.18
C LEU A 108 -5.45 14.51 -2.72
N PRO A 109 -6.05 13.45 -3.29
CA PRO A 109 -6.31 13.37 -4.72
C PRO A 109 -7.23 14.48 -5.20
N THR A 110 -7.06 14.94 -6.44
CA THR A 110 -8.03 15.80 -7.12
C THR A 110 -9.30 15.02 -7.45
N LYS A 111 -10.37 15.74 -7.81
CA LYS A 111 -11.63 15.11 -8.23
C LYS A 111 -11.43 14.10 -9.37
N GLU A 112 -10.62 14.46 -10.37
CA GLU A 112 -10.34 13.59 -11.53
C GLU A 112 -9.51 12.36 -11.14
N GLU A 113 -8.61 12.50 -10.15
CA GLU A 113 -7.84 11.38 -9.60
C GLU A 113 -8.74 10.43 -8.80
N TYR A 114 -9.67 10.96 -8.00
CA TYR A 114 -10.67 10.15 -7.29
C TYR A 114 -11.57 9.36 -8.24
N GLU A 115 -12.00 9.95 -9.36
CA GLU A 115 -12.83 9.26 -10.35
C GLU A 115 -12.14 8.01 -10.95
N LYS A 116 -10.81 8.00 -10.99
CA LYS A 116 -9.98 6.87 -11.42
C LYS A 116 -9.73 5.82 -10.34
N LEU A 117 -9.94 6.16 -9.08
CA LEU A 117 -9.73 5.29 -7.92
C LEU A 117 -10.99 4.52 -7.48
N ASN A 118 -11.90 4.22 -8.41
CA ASN A 118 -13.04 3.37 -8.13
C ASN A 118 -12.59 1.91 -8.00
N VAL A 119 -12.27 1.48 -6.78
CA VAL A 119 -11.61 0.21 -6.47
C VAL A 119 -12.34 -0.59 -5.40
N ASP A 120 -12.12 -1.89 -5.40
CA ASP A 120 -12.68 -2.82 -4.41
C ASP A 120 -11.75 -2.94 -3.19
N ILE A 121 -10.42 -2.79 -3.41
CA ILE A 121 -9.39 -2.84 -2.37
C ILE A 121 -8.49 -1.61 -2.48
N LEU A 122 -8.25 -0.95 -1.34
CA LEU A 122 -7.39 0.22 -1.23
C LEU A 122 -6.21 -0.07 -0.31
N LEU A 123 -4.97 0.11 -0.80
CA LEU A 123 -3.74 0.10 -0.02
C LEU A 123 -3.26 1.55 0.13
N ILE A 124 -3.25 2.08 1.38
CA ILE A 124 -3.08 3.52 1.62
C ILE A 124 -2.10 3.80 2.76
N PRO A 125 -1.15 4.76 2.59
CA PRO A 125 -0.27 5.20 3.67
C PRO A 125 -1.06 6.04 4.69
N CYS A 126 -0.61 6.00 5.96
CA CYS A 126 -1.24 6.78 7.03
C CYS A 126 -0.25 7.32 8.07
N GLY A 127 1.06 7.06 7.94
CA GLY A 127 2.05 7.39 8.97
C GLY A 127 2.56 8.82 8.96
N GLY A 128 2.12 9.67 8.05
CA GLY A 128 2.51 11.09 8.00
C GLY A 128 3.99 11.30 7.64
N TYR A 129 4.50 12.49 7.95
CA TYR A 129 5.85 13.00 7.74
C TYR A 129 6.32 12.98 6.28
N TYR A 130 6.40 11.81 5.66
CA TYR A 130 6.79 11.62 4.27
C TYR A 130 5.59 11.56 3.32
N THR A 131 4.45 11.15 3.84
CA THR A 131 3.20 10.90 3.12
C THR A 131 2.06 11.69 3.74
N ILE A 132 0.85 11.47 3.28
CA ILE A 132 -0.36 11.92 3.99
C ILE A 132 -0.39 11.35 5.42
N ASN A 133 -0.97 12.10 6.34
CA ASN A 133 -1.20 11.67 7.72
C ASN A 133 -2.48 10.84 7.85
N ALA A 134 -2.77 10.35 9.06
CA ALA A 134 -3.92 9.49 9.31
C ALA A 134 -5.28 10.18 9.06
N LEU A 135 -5.41 11.47 9.35
CA LEU A 135 -6.66 12.22 9.08
C LEU A 135 -6.89 12.41 7.57
N GLU A 136 -5.84 12.75 6.81
CA GLU A 136 -5.90 12.83 5.35
C GLU A 136 -6.19 11.45 4.73
N ALA A 137 -5.58 10.38 5.27
CA ALA A 137 -5.88 9.01 4.86
C ALA A 137 -7.36 8.67 5.10
N LYS A 138 -7.91 9.06 6.26
CA LYS A 138 -9.33 8.85 6.58
C LYS A 138 -10.25 9.57 5.60
N GLU A 139 -9.93 10.80 5.20
CA GLU A 139 -10.70 11.56 4.20
C GLU A 139 -10.71 10.84 2.83
N ILE A 140 -9.56 10.31 2.42
CA ILE A 140 -9.46 9.53 1.18
C ILE A 140 -10.29 8.24 1.27
N ILE A 141 -10.18 7.52 2.39
CA ILE A 141 -10.93 6.27 2.64
C ILE A 141 -12.43 6.52 2.55
N ASP A 142 -12.92 7.56 3.21
CA ASP A 142 -14.35 7.91 3.21
C ASP A 142 -14.85 8.36 1.83
N THR A 143 -13.97 8.95 1.02
CA THR A 143 -14.32 9.41 -0.33
C THR A 143 -14.35 8.28 -1.34
N ILE A 144 -13.38 7.35 -1.26
CA ILE A 144 -13.28 6.19 -2.18
C ILE A 144 -14.32 5.12 -1.81
N ASP A 145 -14.56 4.94 -0.50
CA ASP A 145 -15.50 3.95 0.05
C ASP A 145 -15.26 2.53 -0.49
N ALA A 146 -13.98 2.13 -0.55
CA ALA A 146 -13.60 0.79 -0.99
C ALA A 146 -14.16 -0.30 -0.06
N GLY A 147 -14.44 -1.48 -0.61
CA GLY A 147 -14.95 -2.60 0.18
C GLY A 147 -13.97 -3.11 1.24
N LEU A 148 -12.67 -2.97 0.99
CA LEU A 148 -11.61 -3.27 1.93
C LEU A 148 -10.49 -2.21 1.81
N THR A 149 -10.09 -1.64 2.94
CA THR A 149 -8.90 -0.77 3.04
C THR A 149 -7.85 -1.41 3.93
N ILE A 150 -6.59 -1.43 3.47
CA ILE A 150 -5.43 -1.90 4.24
C ILE A 150 -4.47 -0.73 4.40
N LEU A 151 -4.16 -0.41 5.65
CA LEU A 151 -3.23 0.67 5.98
C LEU A 151 -1.78 0.22 5.82
N MET A 152 -0.91 1.15 5.43
CA MET A 152 0.51 0.93 5.23
C MET A 152 1.33 2.16 5.61
N HIS A 153 2.67 2.07 5.49
CA HIS A 153 3.62 3.18 5.68
C HIS A 153 3.45 3.90 7.03
N TYR A 154 3.41 3.13 8.10
CA TYR A 154 3.34 3.58 9.49
C TYR A 154 4.45 2.91 10.32
N ARG A 155 4.68 3.39 11.53
CA ARG A 155 5.55 2.73 12.49
C ARG A 155 4.77 1.72 13.35
N ASN A 156 5.40 0.56 13.61
CA ASN A 156 4.88 -0.44 14.53
C ASN A 156 6.03 -0.91 15.44
N GLY A 157 6.16 -0.30 16.59
CA GLY A 157 7.25 -0.54 17.53
C GLY A 157 8.62 -0.21 16.92
N LYS A 158 9.42 -1.23 16.61
CA LYS A 158 10.75 -1.08 16.00
C LYS A 158 10.74 -1.16 14.47
N GLN A 159 9.59 -1.40 13.86
CA GLN A 159 9.43 -1.52 12.42
C GLN A 159 8.92 -0.20 11.83
N GLY A 160 9.59 0.28 10.78
CA GLY A 160 9.33 1.58 10.18
C GLY A 160 10.22 2.69 10.73
N TYR A 161 10.17 3.85 10.09
CA TYR A 161 10.97 5.02 10.50
C TYR A 161 10.42 5.65 11.78
N ASP A 162 11.31 6.11 12.66
CA ASP A 162 10.96 6.74 13.95
C ASP A 162 10.11 8.02 13.82
N VAL A 163 10.17 8.66 12.65
CA VAL A 163 9.43 9.90 12.36
C VAL A 163 7.98 9.64 11.94
N LEU A 164 7.62 8.40 11.63
CA LEU A 164 6.26 8.02 11.27
C LEU A 164 5.39 7.84 12.53
N GLU A 165 4.12 8.10 12.39
CA GLU A 165 3.13 7.86 13.44
C GLU A 165 3.04 6.36 13.77
N GLU A 166 2.87 6.09 15.06
CA GLU A 166 2.70 4.73 15.58
C GLU A 166 1.28 4.25 15.27
N ILE A 167 1.15 3.05 14.68
CA ILE A 167 -0.16 2.52 14.29
C ILE A 167 -1.12 2.41 15.48
N HIS A 168 -0.62 2.09 16.67
CA HIS A 168 -1.43 2.03 17.87
C HIS A 168 -2.07 3.39 18.21
N ASP A 169 -1.31 4.49 18.06
CA ASP A 169 -1.80 5.84 18.34
C ASP A 169 -2.83 6.27 17.29
N ILE A 170 -2.60 5.96 16.01
CA ILE A 170 -3.57 6.16 14.93
C ILE A 170 -4.90 5.44 15.22
N MET A 171 -4.82 4.17 15.63
CA MET A 171 -6.00 3.36 15.97
C MET A 171 -6.79 3.92 17.15
N GLN A 172 -6.10 4.47 18.14
CA GLN A 172 -6.77 5.00 19.33
C GLN A 172 -7.36 6.39 19.13
N ASN A 173 -6.67 7.26 18.43
CA ASN A 173 -6.95 8.70 18.45
C ASN A 173 -7.55 9.22 17.14
N GLU A 174 -7.25 8.62 15.99
CA GLU A 174 -7.57 9.19 14.70
C GLU A 174 -8.56 8.35 13.89
N ILE A 175 -8.34 7.03 13.82
CA ILE A 175 -9.20 6.11 13.08
C ILE A 175 -9.60 4.92 13.98
N PRO A 176 -10.50 5.10 14.93
CA PRO A 176 -10.88 4.03 15.88
C PRO A 176 -11.56 2.82 15.24
N SER A 177 -11.99 2.92 13.97
CA SER A 177 -12.61 1.82 13.21
C SER A 177 -11.62 0.80 12.66
N ILE A 178 -10.31 1.05 12.76
CA ILE A 178 -9.28 0.11 12.29
C ILE A 178 -9.34 -1.18 13.08
N LYS A 179 -9.31 -2.31 12.38
CA LYS A 179 -9.17 -3.64 12.98
C LYS A 179 -7.77 -4.17 12.73
N GLN A 180 -7.03 -4.43 13.77
CA GLN A 180 -5.75 -5.12 13.65
C GLN A 180 -6.00 -6.62 13.42
N ILE A 181 -5.40 -7.15 12.37
CA ILE A 181 -5.38 -8.58 12.06
C ILE A 181 -4.02 -9.14 12.51
N ASP A 182 -4.05 -10.09 13.43
CA ASP A 182 -2.85 -10.74 13.97
C ASP A 182 -2.28 -11.79 13.00
N SER A 183 -2.03 -11.32 11.78
CA SER A 183 -1.45 -12.10 10.67
C SER A 183 -0.79 -11.18 9.67
N SER A 184 0.20 -11.70 8.96
CA SER A 184 0.80 -11.02 7.80
C SER A 184 0.06 -11.29 6.50
N THR A 185 -0.91 -12.21 6.49
CA THR A 185 -1.61 -12.67 5.30
C THR A 185 -3.09 -12.79 5.56
N ILE A 186 -3.89 -12.37 4.60
CA ILE A 186 -5.34 -12.53 4.59
C ILE A 186 -5.82 -13.18 3.30
N GLU A 187 -6.90 -13.94 3.39
CA GLU A 187 -7.70 -14.39 2.26
C GLU A 187 -8.90 -13.45 2.13
N VAL A 188 -8.93 -12.68 1.05
CA VAL A 188 -10.00 -11.73 0.77
C VAL A 188 -11.11 -12.45 0.02
N ASP A 189 -12.26 -12.56 0.66
CA ASP A 189 -13.48 -13.12 0.08
C ASP A 189 -14.51 -12.02 -0.24
N GLN A 190 -15.64 -12.41 -0.80
CA GLN A 190 -16.72 -11.48 -1.16
C GLN A 190 -17.33 -10.79 0.07
N GLN A 191 -17.32 -11.43 1.24
CA GLN A 191 -17.81 -10.83 2.46
C GLN A 191 -16.91 -9.67 2.91
N MET A 192 -15.59 -9.86 2.83
CA MET A 192 -14.63 -8.79 3.12
C MET A 192 -14.75 -7.62 2.14
N LEU A 193 -14.92 -7.91 0.84
CA LEU A 193 -15.11 -6.87 -0.19
C LEU A 193 -16.41 -6.07 -0.05
N ASN A 194 -17.36 -6.54 0.74
CA ASN A 194 -18.61 -5.83 1.02
C ASN A 194 -18.66 -5.25 2.45
N SER A 195 -17.57 -5.35 3.21
CA SER A 195 -17.57 -4.99 4.63
C SER A 195 -17.22 -3.54 4.92
N HIS A 196 -16.66 -2.81 3.94
CA HIS A 196 -16.07 -1.46 4.08
C HIS A 196 -15.15 -1.38 5.30
N SER A 197 -14.37 -2.45 5.51
CA SER A 197 -13.49 -2.57 6.67
C SER A 197 -12.16 -1.85 6.43
N ILE A 198 -11.67 -1.19 7.47
CA ILE A 198 -10.30 -0.65 7.53
C ILE A 198 -9.49 -1.59 8.42
N ILE A 199 -8.41 -2.14 7.89
CA ILE A 199 -7.57 -3.10 8.61
C ILE A 199 -6.09 -2.73 8.55
N THR A 200 -5.33 -3.30 9.49
CA THR A 200 -3.87 -3.37 9.45
C THR A 200 -3.41 -4.80 9.64
N LEU A 201 -2.27 -5.15 9.06
CA LEU A 201 -1.65 -6.48 9.13
C LEU A 201 -0.30 -6.39 9.84
N LEU A 202 0.17 -7.52 10.39
CA LEU A 202 1.55 -7.62 10.86
C LEU A 202 2.49 -7.85 9.68
N PRO A 203 3.69 -7.23 9.65
CA PRO A 203 4.67 -7.53 8.61
C PRO A 203 5.13 -8.98 8.66
N LYS A 204 5.24 -9.60 7.48
CA LYS A 204 5.81 -10.95 7.36
C LYS A 204 7.33 -10.89 7.56
N GLN A 205 7.79 -11.61 8.54
CA GLN A 205 9.20 -11.83 8.85
C GLN A 205 9.73 -13.06 8.14
#